data_3cf7e486234b812c4e7b4a8497236af6
#
_entry.id   3cf7e486234b812c4e7b4a8497236af6
#
_cell.length_a   1.000
_cell.length_b   1.000
_cell.length_c   1.000
_cell.angle_alpha   90.00
_cell.angle_beta   90.00
_cell.angle_gamma   90.00
#
_symmetry.space_group_name_H-M   'P 1'
#
loop_
_entity.id
_entity.type
_entity.pdbx_description
1 polymer ?
#
loop_
_entity_poly.entity_id
_entity_poly.type
_entity_poly.pdbx_seq_one_letter_code
_entity_poly.pdbx_strand_id
1 'polypeptide(L)'
;MNIAAVSGGFPTSQTFTEVKVAETALALGDGADEIDIVINVGNFLGGNYEEMCQEIEELKQTCRDAHLKVILETGALKTASNIKKASLLSIYSGADFIKTSTGKSEPAATLEAAYVMCQAIKEYYEQTGTMIGFKPAGGISTTADAVKYYCVVKEVLGEKWLTNEYFRIGASRLANNLLSDIWGNPTKFF
;
A
#
# COMPACT_ATOMS: atom_id res chain seq x y z
N MET A 1 4.01 15.11 10.90
CA MET A 1 3.99 14.40 9.58
C MET A 1 4.74 13.10 9.79
N ASN A 2 4.14 11.96 9.41
CA ASN A 2 4.78 10.65 9.62
C ASN A 2 5.84 10.38 8.54
N ILE A 3 6.92 9.75 8.95
CA ILE A 3 7.99 9.27 8.06
C ILE A 3 7.69 7.82 7.71
N ALA A 4 7.48 7.54 6.42
CA ALA A 4 7.29 6.19 5.91
C ALA A 4 8.56 5.72 5.20
N ALA A 5 9.20 4.68 5.73
CA ALA A 5 10.38 4.06 5.12
C ALA A 5 10.00 2.81 4.33
N VAL A 6 10.67 2.57 3.21
CA VAL A 6 10.60 1.27 2.52
C VAL A 6 11.59 0.31 3.15
N SER A 7 11.23 -0.96 3.28
CA SER A 7 12.04 -2.00 3.89
C SER A 7 11.73 -3.38 3.29
N GLY A 8 12.34 -4.42 3.83
CA GLY A 8 12.06 -5.80 3.44
C GLY A 8 12.58 -6.18 2.05
N GLY A 9 13.75 -5.66 1.66
CA GLY A 9 14.34 -5.92 0.34
C GLY A 9 13.61 -5.22 -0.80
N PHE A 10 13.07 -4.02 -0.54
CA PHE A 10 12.40 -3.19 -1.55
C PHE A 10 13.32 -2.94 -2.77
N PRO A 11 12.80 -3.00 -4.03
CA PRO A 11 11.40 -3.16 -4.41
C PRO A 11 10.97 -4.60 -4.73
N THR A 12 11.82 -5.59 -4.61
CA THR A 12 11.57 -6.94 -5.14
C THR A 12 11.17 -7.96 -4.09
N SER A 13 11.42 -7.67 -2.82
CA SER A 13 11.24 -8.63 -1.71
C SER A 13 12.07 -9.92 -1.85
N GLN A 14 13.14 -9.89 -2.67
CA GLN A 14 13.97 -11.07 -3.00
C GLN A 14 15.19 -11.14 -2.09
N THR A 15 14.97 -11.38 -0.80
CA THR A 15 16.03 -11.61 0.21
C THR A 15 15.48 -12.47 1.32
N PHE A 16 16.35 -12.90 2.25
CA PHE A 16 15.97 -13.72 3.40
C PHE A 16 15.11 -12.94 4.38
N THR A 17 14.16 -13.63 5.03
CA THR A 17 13.22 -13.01 5.98
C THR A 17 13.96 -12.36 7.14
N GLU A 18 15.03 -12.97 7.66
CA GLU A 18 15.86 -12.43 8.75
C GLU A 18 16.52 -11.09 8.35
N VAL A 19 16.91 -10.95 7.07
CA VAL A 19 17.45 -9.68 6.55
C VAL A 19 16.38 -8.62 6.50
N LYS A 20 15.16 -8.97 6.06
CA LYS A 20 14.01 -8.05 6.02
C LYS A 20 13.62 -7.57 7.42
N VAL A 21 13.61 -8.48 8.39
CA VAL A 21 13.35 -8.16 9.80
C VAL A 21 14.41 -7.20 10.34
N ALA A 22 15.69 -7.48 10.08
CA ALA A 22 16.78 -6.61 10.50
C ALA A 22 16.69 -5.21 9.88
N GLU A 23 16.44 -5.12 8.56
CA GLU A 23 16.26 -3.85 7.83
C GLU A 23 15.10 -3.05 8.41
N THR A 24 13.96 -3.71 8.67
CA THR A 24 12.77 -3.09 9.27
C THR A 24 13.05 -2.56 10.67
N ALA A 25 13.71 -3.34 11.51
CA ALA A 25 14.08 -2.92 12.86
C ALA A 25 15.04 -1.71 12.87
N LEU A 26 16.00 -1.68 11.94
CA LEU A 26 16.92 -0.55 11.80
C LEU A 26 16.19 0.71 11.32
N ALA A 27 15.31 0.60 10.31
CA ALA A 27 14.53 1.74 9.82
C ALA A 27 13.65 2.36 10.94
N LEU A 28 13.03 1.53 11.75
CA LEU A 28 12.26 1.98 12.92
C LEU A 28 13.17 2.62 13.99
N GLY A 29 14.34 2.03 14.22
CA GLY A 29 15.35 2.58 15.15
C GLY A 29 15.87 3.95 14.72
N ASP A 30 15.93 4.20 13.42
CA ASP A 30 16.33 5.48 12.83
C ASP A 30 15.18 6.50 12.78
N GLY A 31 13.97 6.13 13.26
CA GLY A 31 12.86 7.06 13.46
C GLY A 31 11.76 6.99 12.39
N ALA A 32 11.63 5.90 11.65
CA ALA A 32 10.46 5.69 10.80
C ALA A 32 9.21 5.47 11.65
N ASP A 33 8.11 6.16 11.31
CA ASP A 33 6.80 5.99 11.94
C ASP A 33 6.00 4.87 11.27
N GLU A 34 6.29 4.58 10.01
CA GLU A 34 5.55 3.64 9.16
C GLU A 34 6.52 2.89 8.24
N ILE A 35 6.23 1.63 7.96
CA ILE A 35 7.06 0.78 7.09
C ILE A 35 6.24 0.32 5.88
N ASP A 36 6.79 0.51 4.68
CA ASP A 36 6.23 -0.01 3.42
C ASP A 36 7.08 -1.22 2.96
N ILE A 37 6.50 -2.42 2.91
CA ILE A 37 7.12 -3.64 2.38
C ILE A 37 6.44 -4.10 1.10
N VAL A 38 7.08 -4.99 0.34
CA VAL A 38 6.47 -5.64 -0.83
C VAL A 38 6.21 -7.11 -0.50
N ILE A 39 5.06 -7.65 -0.93
CA ILE A 39 4.83 -9.11 -0.82
C ILE A 39 5.92 -9.86 -1.59
N ASN A 40 6.22 -11.08 -1.17
CA ASN A 40 7.02 -11.97 -2.01
C ASN A 40 6.16 -12.45 -3.18
N VAL A 41 6.25 -11.72 -4.31
CA VAL A 41 5.47 -11.99 -5.52
C VAL A 41 5.77 -13.39 -6.06
N GLY A 42 7.00 -13.85 -5.93
CA GLY A 42 7.42 -15.20 -6.35
C GLY A 42 6.67 -16.28 -5.57
N ASN A 43 6.63 -16.18 -4.25
CA ASN A 43 5.87 -17.10 -3.39
C ASN A 43 4.38 -17.05 -3.71
N PHE A 44 3.80 -15.84 -3.86
CA PHE A 44 2.39 -15.70 -4.21
C PHE A 44 2.04 -16.39 -5.53
N LEU A 45 2.77 -16.11 -6.60
CA LEU A 45 2.52 -16.69 -7.93
C LEU A 45 2.84 -18.18 -8.00
N GLY A 46 3.77 -18.66 -7.18
CA GLY A 46 4.11 -20.08 -7.00
C GLY A 46 3.11 -20.85 -6.15
N GLY A 47 2.15 -20.17 -5.52
CA GLY A 47 1.16 -20.80 -4.64
C GLY A 47 1.62 -21.02 -3.19
N ASN A 48 2.81 -20.55 -2.84
CA ASN A 48 3.39 -20.61 -1.49
C ASN A 48 2.83 -19.48 -0.61
N TYR A 49 1.51 -19.52 -0.40
CA TYR A 49 0.81 -18.45 0.32
C TYR A 49 1.17 -18.41 1.81
N GLU A 50 1.43 -19.57 2.40
CA GLU A 50 1.77 -19.69 3.82
C GLU A 50 3.09 -18.96 4.13
N GLU A 51 4.13 -19.18 3.33
CA GLU A 51 5.43 -18.52 3.49
C GLU A 51 5.31 -17.00 3.30
N MET A 52 4.49 -16.56 2.33
CA MET A 52 4.25 -15.13 2.13
C MET A 52 3.53 -14.50 3.34
N CYS A 53 2.55 -15.19 3.90
CA CYS A 53 1.79 -14.73 5.07
C CYS A 53 2.69 -14.67 6.31
N GLN A 54 3.46 -15.71 6.59
CA GLN A 54 4.39 -15.77 7.72
C GLN A 54 5.41 -14.62 7.66
N GLU A 55 5.96 -14.35 6.47
CA GLU A 55 6.87 -13.23 6.28
C GLU A 55 6.21 -11.87 6.65
N ILE A 56 4.97 -11.64 6.22
CA ILE A 56 4.24 -10.42 6.57
C ILE A 56 3.98 -10.35 8.08
N GLU A 57 3.60 -11.45 8.72
CA GLU A 57 3.36 -11.55 10.15
C GLU A 57 4.62 -11.23 10.97
N GLU A 58 5.78 -11.77 10.59
CA GLU A 58 7.06 -11.48 11.25
C GLU A 58 7.44 -9.99 11.12
N LEU A 59 7.24 -9.41 9.94
CA LEU A 59 7.48 -7.99 9.71
C LEU A 59 6.50 -7.11 10.48
N LYS A 60 5.22 -7.51 10.60
CA LYS A 60 4.25 -6.81 11.45
C LYS A 60 4.64 -6.86 12.92
N GLN A 61 5.06 -8.01 13.43
CA GLN A 61 5.55 -8.13 14.79
C GLN A 61 6.77 -7.22 15.04
N THR A 62 7.66 -7.11 14.06
CA THR A 62 8.82 -6.21 14.13
C THR A 62 8.40 -4.74 14.17
N CYS A 63 7.32 -4.38 13.46
CA CYS A 63 6.78 -3.02 13.44
C CYS A 63 6.17 -2.58 14.79
N ARG A 64 5.74 -3.51 15.65
CA ARG A 64 5.08 -3.21 16.93
C ARG A 64 3.89 -2.25 16.71
N ASP A 65 4.00 -1.02 17.27
CA ASP A 65 2.97 0.02 17.17
C ASP A 65 3.04 0.83 15.87
N ALA A 66 4.11 0.68 15.07
CA ALA A 66 4.24 1.34 13.78
C ALA A 66 3.34 0.69 12.73
N HIS A 67 2.84 1.49 11.79
CA HIS A 67 2.01 0.97 10.70
C HIS A 67 2.84 0.19 9.68
N LEU A 68 2.38 -1.02 9.37
CA LEU A 68 2.89 -1.83 8.26
C LEU A 68 1.99 -1.63 7.03
N LYS A 69 2.57 -1.16 5.91
CA LYS A 69 1.89 -1.06 4.62
C LYS A 69 2.45 -2.11 3.68
N VAL A 70 1.60 -2.97 3.17
CA VAL A 70 1.97 -4.06 2.28
C VAL A 70 1.68 -3.70 0.83
N ILE A 71 2.73 -3.61 0.03
CA ILE A 71 2.66 -3.36 -1.42
C ILE A 71 2.39 -4.69 -2.11
N LEU A 72 1.30 -4.77 -2.86
CA LEU A 72 0.90 -5.99 -3.56
C LEU A 72 1.62 -6.17 -4.91
N GLU A 73 2.15 -5.08 -5.48
CA GLU A 73 2.70 -5.02 -6.85
C GLU A 73 1.67 -5.53 -7.87
N THR A 74 0.53 -4.88 -7.92
CA THR A 74 -0.68 -5.32 -8.65
C THR A 74 -0.44 -5.59 -10.12
N GLY A 75 0.50 -4.89 -10.75
CA GLY A 75 0.90 -5.13 -12.13
C GLY A 75 1.49 -6.53 -12.35
N ALA A 76 2.24 -7.05 -11.39
CA ALA A 76 2.78 -8.41 -11.44
C ALA A 76 1.70 -9.48 -11.21
N LEU A 77 0.67 -9.18 -10.43
CA LEU A 77 -0.45 -10.10 -10.12
C LEU A 77 -1.42 -10.30 -11.29
N LYS A 78 -1.53 -9.35 -12.19
CA LYS A 78 -2.23 -9.37 -13.49
C LYS A 78 -3.76 -9.52 -13.45
N THR A 79 -4.32 -10.29 -12.52
CA THR A 79 -5.76 -10.61 -12.51
C THR A 79 -6.46 -10.07 -11.26
N ALA A 80 -7.73 -9.68 -11.39
CA ALA A 80 -8.56 -9.26 -10.26
C ALA A 80 -8.62 -10.32 -9.15
N SER A 81 -8.67 -11.61 -9.51
CA SER A 81 -8.67 -12.72 -8.55
C SER A 81 -7.38 -12.77 -7.73
N ASN A 82 -6.21 -12.62 -8.37
CA ASN A 82 -4.92 -12.58 -7.68
C ASN A 82 -4.81 -11.34 -6.79
N ILE A 83 -5.22 -10.17 -7.29
CA ILE A 83 -5.20 -8.92 -6.53
C ILE A 83 -6.10 -9.05 -5.29
N LYS A 84 -7.31 -9.55 -5.43
CA LYS A 84 -8.21 -9.78 -4.29
C LYS A 84 -7.62 -10.76 -3.28
N LYS A 85 -7.09 -11.90 -3.75
CA LYS A 85 -6.46 -12.90 -2.89
C LYS A 85 -5.27 -12.33 -2.12
N ALA A 86 -4.34 -11.64 -2.81
CA ALA A 86 -3.19 -11.02 -2.19
C ALA A 86 -3.59 -9.94 -1.19
N SER A 87 -4.65 -9.15 -1.49
CA SER A 87 -5.21 -8.16 -0.56
C SER A 87 -5.67 -8.81 0.74
N LEU A 88 -6.52 -9.82 0.65
CA LEU A 88 -7.06 -10.52 1.82
C LEU A 88 -5.96 -11.21 2.62
N LEU A 89 -5.07 -11.96 1.97
CA LEU A 89 -3.95 -12.60 2.66
C LEU A 89 -3.09 -11.58 3.41
N SER A 90 -2.71 -10.47 2.78
CA SER A 90 -1.93 -9.42 3.43
C SER A 90 -2.65 -8.79 4.63
N ILE A 91 -3.94 -8.52 4.51
CA ILE A 91 -4.75 -7.95 5.59
C ILE A 91 -4.84 -8.93 6.77
N TYR A 92 -5.15 -10.20 6.50
CA TYR A 92 -5.25 -11.23 7.55
C TYR A 92 -3.89 -11.53 8.21
N SER A 93 -2.77 -11.27 7.53
CA SER A 93 -1.41 -11.35 8.10
C SER A 93 -0.97 -10.08 8.86
N GLY A 94 -1.88 -9.12 9.06
CA GLY A 94 -1.66 -7.97 9.94
C GLY A 94 -1.25 -6.67 9.26
N ALA A 95 -1.42 -6.54 7.94
CA ALA A 95 -1.22 -5.26 7.27
C ALA A 95 -2.20 -4.20 7.77
N ASP A 96 -1.69 -3.02 8.18
CA ASP A 96 -2.52 -1.86 8.52
C ASP A 96 -2.98 -1.12 7.27
N PHE A 97 -2.20 -1.21 6.19
CA PHE A 97 -2.50 -0.69 4.86
C PHE A 97 -2.16 -1.71 3.79
N ILE A 98 -2.92 -1.70 2.70
CA ILE A 98 -2.49 -2.30 1.45
C ILE A 98 -2.23 -1.21 0.41
N LYS A 99 -1.15 -1.40 -0.37
CA LYS A 99 -0.69 -0.43 -1.38
C LYS A 99 -0.60 -1.12 -2.74
N THR A 100 -0.94 -0.40 -3.81
CA THR A 100 -0.98 -1.00 -5.15
C THR A 100 0.39 -1.44 -5.64
N SER A 101 1.37 -0.54 -5.62
CA SER A 101 2.61 -0.73 -6.41
C SER A 101 3.82 -0.04 -5.78
N THR A 102 5.00 -0.53 -6.14
CA THR A 102 6.28 0.12 -5.78
C THR A 102 6.53 1.40 -6.57
N GLY A 103 5.94 1.51 -7.77
CA GLY A 103 6.25 2.56 -8.74
C GLY A 103 7.59 2.33 -9.47
N LYS A 104 8.15 1.11 -9.39
CA LYS A 104 9.40 0.71 -10.06
C LYS A 104 9.17 -0.23 -11.24
N SER A 105 7.95 -0.76 -11.37
CA SER A 105 7.52 -1.62 -12.48
C SER A 105 6.18 -1.16 -13.05
N GLU A 106 5.93 -1.48 -14.30
CA GLU A 106 4.68 -1.18 -15.00
C GLU A 106 3.87 -2.47 -15.28
N PRO A 107 2.55 -2.40 -15.27
CA PRO A 107 1.73 -1.24 -14.90
C PRO A 107 1.76 -0.99 -13.40
N ALA A 108 1.76 0.28 -12.98
CA ALA A 108 1.71 0.68 -11.59
C ALA A 108 0.26 0.70 -11.05
N ALA A 109 -0.22 1.79 -10.42
CA ALA A 109 -1.60 1.87 -9.96
C ALA A 109 -2.58 1.92 -11.14
N THR A 110 -3.64 1.10 -11.06
CA THR A 110 -4.80 1.16 -11.97
C THR A 110 -6.09 1.31 -11.17
N LEU A 111 -7.13 1.88 -11.80
CA LEU A 111 -8.44 2.03 -11.14
C LEU A 111 -9.11 0.69 -10.87
N GLU A 112 -8.91 -0.28 -11.76
CA GLU A 112 -9.40 -1.66 -11.60
C GLU A 112 -8.77 -2.32 -10.39
N ALA A 113 -7.44 -2.22 -10.23
CA ALA A 113 -6.75 -2.76 -9.07
C ALA A 113 -7.21 -2.06 -7.77
N ALA A 114 -7.35 -0.72 -7.81
CA ALA A 114 -7.85 0.05 -6.68
C ALA A 114 -9.26 -0.38 -6.26
N TYR A 115 -10.15 -0.58 -7.22
CA TYR A 115 -11.50 -1.06 -6.96
C TYR A 115 -11.50 -2.44 -6.28
N VAL A 116 -10.74 -3.39 -6.82
CA VAL A 116 -10.64 -4.75 -6.26
C VAL A 116 -10.05 -4.74 -4.85
N MET A 117 -9.02 -3.95 -4.61
CA MET A 117 -8.41 -3.80 -3.28
C MET A 117 -9.38 -3.17 -2.28
N CYS A 118 -10.11 -2.13 -2.67
CA CYS A 118 -11.14 -1.52 -1.82
C CYS A 118 -12.28 -2.50 -1.51
N GLN A 119 -12.68 -3.36 -2.46
CA GLN A 119 -13.66 -4.43 -2.19
C GLN A 119 -13.15 -5.44 -1.16
N ALA A 120 -11.86 -5.81 -1.22
CA ALA A 120 -11.26 -6.70 -0.23
C ALA A 120 -11.22 -6.06 1.18
N ILE A 121 -10.87 -4.77 1.26
CA ILE A 121 -10.91 -4.00 2.51
C ILE A 121 -12.33 -3.95 3.08
N LYS A 122 -13.32 -3.68 2.23
CA LYS A 122 -14.74 -3.64 2.63
C LYS A 122 -15.20 -4.97 3.19
N GLU A 123 -14.91 -6.06 2.49
CA GLU A 123 -15.26 -7.43 2.91
C GLU A 123 -14.65 -7.76 4.29
N TYR A 124 -13.37 -7.42 4.48
CA TYR A 124 -12.71 -7.61 5.77
C TYR A 124 -13.36 -6.77 6.90
N TYR A 125 -13.66 -5.49 6.62
CA TYR A 125 -14.32 -4.62 7.57
C TYR A 125 -15.71 -5.11 7.96
N GLU A 126 -16.50 -5.58 6.98
CA GLU A 126 -17.84 -6.13 7.24
C GLU A 126 -17.80 -7.39 8.13
N GLN A 127 -16.71 -8.16 8.06
CA GLN A 127 -16.53 -9.37 8.89
C GLN A 127 -15.94 -9.09 10.27
N THR A 128 -15.05 -8.12 10.39
CA THR A 128 -14.22 -7.94 11.60
C THR A 128 -14.48 -6.63 12.34
N GLY A 129 -15.05 -5.63 11.68
CA GLY A 129 -15.16 -4.26 12.19
C GLY A 129 -13.84 -3.48 12.18
N THR A 130 -12.73 -4.07 11.69
CA THR A 130 -11.41 -3.43 11.68
C THR A 130 -11.20 -2.68 10.38
N MET A 131 -10.81 -1.41 10.47
CA MET A 131 -10.52 -0.56 9.31
C MET A 131 -9.07 -0.76 8.85
N ILE A 132 -8.90 -1.02 7.56
CA ILE A 132 -7.60 -1.16 6.89
C ILE A 132 -7.44 0.02 5.93
N GLY A 133 -6.24 0.62 5.89
CA GLY A 133 -5.95 1.74 5.00
C GLY A 133 -5.68 1.30 3.56
N PHE A 134 -5.90 2.22 2.61
CA PHE A 134 -5.62 2.05 1.19
C PHE A 134 -4.66 3.11 0.69
N LYS A 135 -3.63 2.69 -0.09
CA LYS A 135 -2.63 3.59 -0.68
C LYS A 135 -2.40 3.25 -2.15
N PRO A 136 -3.10 3.86 -3.11
CA PRO A 136 -2.69 3.79 -4.52
C PRO A 136 -1.36 4.52 -4.71
N ALA A 137 -0.45 3.95 -5.50
CA ALA A 137 0.88 4.50 -5.74
C ALA A 137 1.42 4.11 -7.12
N GLY A 138 2.17 5.04 -7.72
CA GLY A 138 2.78 4.87 -9.03
C GLY A 138 1.92 5.44 -10.17
N GLY A 139 2.48 6.38 -10.94
CA GLY A 139 1.83 6.98 -12.10
C GLY A 139 0.79 8.07 -11.79
N ILE A 140 0.47 8.34 -10.54
CA ILE A 140 -0.55 9.33 -10.15
C ILE A 140 0.13 10.70 -10.05
N SER A 141 -0.07 11.56 -11.03
CA SER A 141 0.62 12.86 -11.08
C SER A 141 -0.31 14.06 -11.21
N THR A 142 -1.49 13.90 -11.75
CA THR A 142 -2.45 14.99 -11.96
C THR A 142 -3.53 15.01 -10.88
N THR A 143 -4.12 16.17 -10.64
CA THR A 143 -5.30 16.33 -9.78
C THR A 143 -6.46 15.45 -10.27
N ALA A 144 -6.67 15.39 -11.60
CA ALA A 144 -7.71 14.56 -12.18
C ALA A 144 -7.52 13.06 -11.89
N ASP A 145 -6.27 12.56 -11.90
CA ASP A 145 -5.99 11.17 -11.52
C ASP A 145 -6.25 10.93 -10.03
N ALA A 146 -5.80 11.85 -9.18
CA ALA A 146 -6.06 11.76 -7.73
C ALA A 146 -7.55 11.70 -7.40
N VAL A 147 -8.36 12.54 -8.08
CA VAL A 147 -9.82 12.55 -7.92
C VAL A 147 -10.45 11.21 -8.30
N LYS A 148 -9.96 10.53 -9.34
CA LYS A 148 -10.47 9.19 -9.71
C LYS A 148 -10.30 8.17 -8.58
N TYR A 149 -9.11 8.12 -7.95
CA TYR A 149 -8.88 7.24 -6.80
C TYR A 149 -9.70 7.64 -5.57
N TYR A 150 -9.83 8.94 -5.33
CA TYR A 150 -10.72 9.46 -4.28
C TYR A 150 -12.16 8.97 -4.50
N CYS A 151 -12.68 9.05 -5.73
CA CYS A 151 -14.01 8.56 -6.06
C CYS A 151 -14.15 7.05 -5.82
N VAL A 152 -13.15 6.24 -6.20
CA VAL A 152 -13.17 4.79 -5.94
C VAL A 152 -13.28 4.50 -4.44
N VAL A 153 -12.47 5.18 -3.62
CA VAL A 153 -12.53 5.00 -2.16
C VAL A 153 -13.88 5.44 -1.60
N LYS A 154 -14.39 6.59 -2.03
CA LYS A 154 -15.69 7.11 -1.59
C LYS A 154 -16.83 6.15 -1.90
N GLU A 155 -16.90 5.65 -3.13
CA GLU A 155 -17.98 4.78 -3.60
C GLU A 155 -17.93 3.38 -2.98
N VAL A 156 -16.75 2.83 -2.77
CA VAL A 156 -16.60 1.45 -2.29
C VAL A 156 -16.56 1.38 -0.77
N LEU A 157 -15.76 2.23 -0.14
CA LEU A 157 -15.48 2.19 1.31
C LEU A 157 -16.30 3.22 2.10
N GLY A 158 -16.70 4.30 1.46
CA GLY A 158 -17.45 5.38 2.08
C GLY A 158 -16.57 6.49 2.71
N GLU A 159 -17.24 7.53 3.19
CA GLU A 159 -16.58 8.75 3.66
C GLU A 159 -15.67 8.55 4.88
N LYS A 160 -15.90 7.52 5.67
CA LYS A 160 -15.06 7.18 6.84
C LYS A 160 -13.59 6.95 6.48
N TRP A 161 -13.31 6.47 5.26
CA TRP A 161 -11.95 6.23 4.78
C TRP A 161 -11.28 7.48 4.22
N LEU A 162 -12.02 8.54 3.93
CA LEU A 162 -11.48 9.75 3.30
C LEU A 162 -10.75 10.66 4.32
N THR A 163 -9.88 10.05 5.09
CA THR A 163 -9.01 10.73 6.07
C THR A 163 -7.55 10.34 5.79
N ASN A 164 -6.61 11.12 6.29
CA ASN A 164 -5.19 10.78 6.19
C ASN A 164 -4.78 9.55 7.04
N GLU A 165 -5.68 9.04 7.87
CA GLU A 165 -5.46 7.81 8.63
C GLU A 165 -5.68 6.56 7.78
N TYR A 166 -6.59 6.61 6.78
CA TYR A 166 -6.97 5.42 6.00
C TYR A 166 -6.81 5.56 4.49
N PHE A 167 -6.65 6.78 3.97
CA PHE A 167 -6.45 7.00 2.54
C PHE A 167 -5.22 7.86 2.28
N ARG A 168 -4.25 7.31 1.57
CA ARG A 168 -3.04 7.98 1.15
C ARG A 168 -2.82 7.80 -0.34
N ILE A 169 -2.17 8.74 -0.99
CA ILE A 169 -1.72 8.62 -2.38
C ILE A 169 -0.20 8.69 -2.42
N GLY A 170 0.43 7.65 -2.97
CA GLY A 170 1.87 7.61 -3.16
C GLY A 170 2.25 8.28 -4.48
N ALA A 171 2.81 9.48 -4.40
CA ALA A 171 3.20 10.28 -5.56
C ALA A 171 4.35 11.22 -5.23
N SER A 172 5.18 11.55 -6.24
CA SER A 172 6.32 12.46 -6.07
C SER A 172 6.01 13.92 -6.45
N ARG A 173 5.02 14.16 -7.30
CA ARG A 173 4.73 15.50 -7.86
C ARG A 173 3.32 15.99 -7.56
N LEU A 174 2.44 15.11 -7.11
CA LEU A 174 1.02 15.39 -6.99
C LEU A 174 0.71 16.54 -6.04
N ALA A 175 1.43 16.66 -4.92
CA ALA A 175 1.18 17.73 -3.95
C ALA A 175 1.32 19.13 -4.56
N ASN A 176 2.38 19.35 -5.36
CA ASN A 176 2.57 20.61 -6.06
C ASN A 176 1.46 20.87 -7.10
N ASN A 177 1.03 19.84 -7.83
CA ASN A 177 -0.02 19.96 -8.84
C ASN A 177 -1.38 20.27 -8.19
N LEU A 178 -1.72 19.59 -7.10
CA LEU A 178 -2.94 19.87 -6.32
C LEU A 178 -2.95 21.34 -5.81
N LEU A 179 -1.85 21.81 -5.23
CA LEU A 179 -1.74 23.18 -4.75
C LEU A 179 -1.83 24.18 -5.90
N SER A 180 -1.22 23.87 -7.04
CA SER A 180 -1.28 24.73 -8.23
C SER A 180 -2.72 24.87 -8.74
N ASP A 181 -3.47 23.79 -8.78
CA ASP A 181 -4.86 23.80 -9.21
C ASP A 181 -5.78 24.54 -8.21
N ILE A 182 -5.53 24.37 -6.90
CA ILE A 182 -6.31 25.07 -5.85
C ILE A 182 -6.07 26.59 -5.91
N TRP A 183 -4.84 27.00 -6.14
CA TRP A 183 -4.48 28.43 -6.11
C TRP A 183 -4.55 29.11 -7.47
N GLY A 184 -4.74 28.33 -8.55
CA GLY A 184 -4.78 28.85 -9.92
C GLY A 184 -3.43 29.36 -10.43
N ASN A 185 -2.34 29.05 -9.75
CA ASN A 185 -0.97 29.48 -10.09
C ASN A 185 0.02 28.32 -9.92
N PRO A 186 1.03 28.20 -10.81
CA PRO A 186 2.07 27.19 -10.67
C PRO A 186 2.78 27.28 -9.32
N THR A 187 2.79 26.20 -8.59
CA THR A 187 3.35 26.11 -7.24
C THR A 187 4.41 25.02 -7.19
N LYS A 188 5.51 25.29 -6.49
CA LYS A 188 6.61 24.34 -6.34
C LYS A 188 7.20 24.49 -4.93
N PHE A 189 6.70 23.70 -3.99
CA PHE A 189 7.19 23.63 -2.60
C PHE A 189 8.01 22.40 -2.29
N PHE A 190 7.86 21.34 -3.09
CA PHE A 190 8.49 20.04 -2.85
C PHE A 190 9.27 19.58 -4.07
#